data_dd16cc42ce5230fc5212b17a8bd2f342
#
_entry.id   dd16cc42ce5230fc5212b17a8bd2f342
#
_cell.length_a   1.000
_cell.length_b   1.000
_cell.length_c   1.000
_cell.angle_alpha   90.00
_cell.angle_beta   90.00
_cell.angle_gamma   90.00
#
_symmetry.space_group_name_H-M   'P 1'
#
loop_
_entity.id
_entity.type
_entity.pdbx_description
1 polymer ?
#
loop_
_entity_poly.entity_id
_entity_poly.type
_entity_poly.pdbx_seq_one_letter_code
_entity_poly.pdbx_strand_id
1 'polypeptide(L)'
;ETVKPKKTSIKKLSKGKKKFTVTWAKVSGVKGYQIQYSSDKKFKKNNKSVTVTKQKTTKATVKKLKSKKKYYVRVRTYKTVNGKKIYSSWSKVKSVKTK
;
A
#
# COMPACT_ATOMS: atom_id res chain seq x y z
N GLU A 1 -20.89 1.27 -17.33
CA GLU A 1 -19.54 1.76 -17.49
C GLU A 1 -18.81 1.77 -16.17
N THR A 2 -17.57 1.30 -16.16
CA THR A 2 -16.79 1.16 -14.94
C THR A 2 -15.85 2.34 -14.76
N VAL A 3 -15.96 3.00 -13.60
CA VAL A 3 -15.12 4.14 -13.26
C VAL A 3 -14.09 3.67 -12.23
N LYS A 4 -12.82 3.99 -12.48
CA LYS A 4 -11.76 3.68 -11.54
C LYS A 4 -11.95 4.46 -10.24
N PRO A 5 -11.64 3.85 -9.08
CA PRO A 5 -11.67 4.59 -7.83
C PRO A 5 -10.58 5.67 -7.81
N LYS A 6 -10.75 6.65 -6.95
CA LYS A 6 -9.75 7.71 -6.77
C LYS A 6 -8.51 7.13 -6.14
N LYS A 7 -7.34 7.60 -6.56
CA LYS A 7 -6.10 7.13 -5.97
C LYS A 7 -5.83 7.83 -4.63
N THR A 8 -5.00 7.20 -3.82
CA THR A 8 -4.56 7.77 -2.55
C THR A 8 -3.07 8.08 -2.62
N SER A 9 -2.52 8.58 -1.52
CA SER A 9 -1.10 8.86 -1.42
C SER A 9 -0.58 8.45 -0.06
N ILE A 10 0.71 8.13 0.03
CA ILE A 10 1.34 7.80 1.29
C ILE A 10 1.63 9.10 2.03
N LYS A 11 1.05 9.24 3.24
CA LYS A 11 1.26 10.41 4.07
C LYS A 11 2.47 10.28 4.97
N LYS A 12 2.71 9.07 5.47
CA LYS A 12 3.78 8.84 6.42
C LYS A 12 4.29 7.41 6.27
N LEU A 13 5.59 7.25 6.40
CA LEU A 13 6.24 5.95 6.34
C LEU A 13 7.25 5.91 7.47
N SER A 14 6.98 5.11 8.50
CA SER A 14 7.80 5.04 9.71
C SER A 14 8.57 3.72 9.74
N LYS A 15 9.86 3.81 10.06
CA LYS A 15 10.69 2.61 10.18
C LYS A 15 10.62 2.03 11.58
N GLY A 16 10.82 0.73 11.67
CA GLY A 16 10.89 0.03 12.93
C GLY A 16 11.85 -1.14 12.80
N LYS A 17 12.10 -1.83 13.89
CA LYS A 17 12.98 -3.00 13.88
C LYS A 17 12.29 -4.14 13.13
N LYS A 18 12.82 -4.51 11.96
CA LYS A 18 12.28 -5.56 11.08
C LYS A 18 10.82 -5.32 10.69
N LYS A 19 10.42 -4.05 10.66
CA LYS A 19 9.05 -3.68 10.29
C LYS A 19 9.00 -2.25 9.78
N PHE A 20 7.88 -1.89 9.15
CA PHE A 20 7.57 -0.49 8.86
C PHE A 20 6.07 -0.27 8.98
N THR A 21 5.69 0.97 9.20
CA THR A 21 4.30 1.37 9.25
C THR A 21 4.04 2.37 8.14
N VAL A 22 3.01 2.11 7.34
CA VAL A 22 2.61 3.01 6.27
C VAL A 22 1.25 3.62 6.59
N THR A 23 1.14 4.94 6.41
CA THR A 23 -0.10 5.68 6.59
C THR A 23 -0.42 6.38 5.27
N TRP A 24 -1.67 6.29 4.84
CA TRP A 24 -2.11 6.87 3.59
C TRP A 24 -3.35 7.74 3.78
N ALA A 25 -3.70 8.50 2.75
CA ALA A 25 -4.87 9.36 2.79
C ALA A 25 -6.15 8.55 2.63
N LYS A 26 -7.12 8.82 3.46
CA LYS A 26 -8.44 8.19 3.37
C LYS A 26 -9.14 8.65 2.09
N VAL A 27 -9.77 7.72 1.38
CA VAL A 27 -10.50 8.01 0.16
C VAL A 27 -11.94 7.53 0.33
N SER A 28 -12.90 8.41 0.11
CA SER A 28 -14.30 8.03 0.18
C SER A 28 -14.72 7.29 -1.10
N GLY A 29 -15.77 6.47 -1.00
CA GLY A 29 -16.31 5.77 -2.15
C GLY A 29 -15.54 4.53 -2.57
N VAL A 30 -14.53 4.11 -1.81
CA VAL A 30 -13.77 2.90 -2.10
C VAL A 30 -14.08 1.82 -1.06
N LYS A 31 -13.82 0.58 -1.41
CA LYS A 31 -14.01 -0.51 -0.47
C LYS A 31 -12.81 -0.68 0.46
N GLY A 32 -11.63 -0.43 -0.04
CA GLY A 32 -10.42 -0.58 0.76
C GLY A 32 -9.18 -0.18 -0.02
N TYR A 33 -8.05 -0.69 0.45
CA TYR A 33 -6.73 -0.30 -0.08
C TYR A 33 -5.86 -1.52 -0.27
N GLN A 34 -4.90 -1.42 -1.19
CA GLN A 34 -3.89 -2.45 -1.36
C GLN A 34 -2.52 -1.80 -1.27
N ILE A 35 -1.70 -2.31 -0.35
CA ILE A 35 -0.32 -1.85 -0.18
C ILE A 35 0.59 -2.88 -0.84
N GLN A 36 1.50 -2.43 -1.67
CA GLN A 36 2.51 -3.30 -2.26
C GLN A 36 3.88 -2.84 -1.82
N TYR A 37 4.72 -3.78 -1.42
CA TYR A 37 6.08 -3.45 -1.03
C TYR A 37 7.06 -4.46 -1.62
N SER A 38 8.28 -4.01 -1.83
CA SER A 38 9.32 -4.81 -2.46
C SER A 38 10.68 -4.26 -2.11
N SER A 39 11.69 -5.11 -2.13
CA SER A 39 13.08 -4.67 -2.05
C SER A 39 13.60 -4.19 -3.41
N ASP A 40 12.82 -4.38 -4.47
CA ASP A 40 13.17 -3.94 -5.81
C ASP A 40 12.49 -2.60 -6.12
N LYS A 41 13.29 -1.59 -6.45
CA LYS A 41 12.79 -0.25 -6.77
C LYS A 41 11.73 -0.27 -7.88
N LYS A 42 11.86 -1.15 -8.84
CA LYS A 42 10.94 -1.24 -9.98
C LYS A 42 9.81 -2.23 -9.78
N PHE A 43 9.72 -2.87 -8.62
CA PHE A 43 8.69 -3.86 -8.31
C PHE A 43 8.64 -5.02 -9.31
N LYS A 44 9.78 -5.42 -9.83
CA LYS A 44 9.85 -6.54 -10.77
C LYS A 44 9.94 -7.90 -10.09
N LYS A 45 10.47 -7.93 -8.88
CA LYS A 45 10.64 -9.19 -8.12
C LYS A 45 10.47 -8.93 -6.64
N ASN A 46 10.23 -10.00 -5.89
CA ASN A 46 10.06 -9.94 -4.43
C ASN A 46 8.90 -9.05 -4.00
N ASN A 47 7.89 -8.92 -4.86
CA ASN A 47 6.71 -8.12 -4.55
C ASN A 47 5.82 -8.84 -3.56
N LYS A 48 5.37 -8.12 -2.55
CA LYS A 48 4.38 -8.61 -1.59
C LYS A 48 3.31 -7.55 -1.43
N SER A 49 2.11 -7.99 -1.09
CA SER A 49 1.00 -7.04 -0.93
C SER A 49 0.20 -7.36 0.31
N VAL A 50 -0.43 -6.31 0.83
CA VAL A 50 -1.35 -6.39 1.97
C VAL A 50 -2.64 -5.73 1.53
N THR A 51 -3.76 -6.41 1.71
CA THR A 51 -5.07 -5.87 1.36
C THR A 51 -5.78 -5.44 2.63
N VAL A 52 -6.24 -4.18 2.63
CA VAL A 52 -7.02 -3.62 3.73
C VAL A 52 -8.46 -3.51 3.24
N THR A 53 -9.37 -4.24 3.87
CA THR A 53 -10.75 -4.33 3.41
C THR A 53 -11.67 -3.29 4.01
N LYS A 54 -11.15 -2.36 4.81
CA LYS A 54 -11.94 -1.32 5.46
C LYS A 54 -11.51 0.06 4.95
N GLN A 55 -12.45 0.79 4.40
CA GLN A 55 -12.21 2.13 3.87
C GLN A 55 -11.72 3.11 4.95
N LYS A 56 -12.15 2.90 6.19
CA LYS A 56 -11.77 3.79 7.30
C LYS A 56 -10.35 3.55 7.83
N THR A 57 -9.75 2.42 7.49
CA THR A 57 -8.39 2.10 7.93
C THR A 57 -7.39 2.77 7.02
N THR A 58 -6.53 3.61 7.58
CA THR A 58 -5.54 4.37 6.81
C THR A 58 -4.10 4.08 7.23
N LYS A 59 -3.89 3.03 7.99
CA LYS A 59 -2.57 2.68 8.53
C LYS A 59 -2.40 1.17 8.56
N ALA A 60 -1.21 0.71 8.21
CA ALA A 60 -0.88 -0.71 8.29
C ALA A 60 0.58 -0.87 8.70
N THR A 61 0.86 -1.90 9.48
CA THR A 61 2.21 -2.25 9.90
C THR A 61 2.60 -3.56 9.22
N VAL A 62 3.74 -3.54 8.53
CA VAL A 62 4.29 -4.73 7.87
C VAL A 62 5.42 -5.24 8.73
N LYS A 63 5.32 -6.50 9.16
CA LYS A 63 6.26 -7.14 10.07
C LYS A 63 7.04 -8.25 9.38
N LYS A 64 7.93 -8.89 10.12
CA LYS A 64 8.72 -10.04 9.64
C LYS A 64 9.59 -9.70 8.44
N LEU A 65 10.13 -8.49 8.45
CA LEU A 65 11.04 -8.03 7.42
C LEU A 65 12.49 -8.24 7.88
N LYS A 66 13.41 -8.06 6.93
CA LYS A 66 14.83 -8.09 7.26
C LYS A 66 15.21 -6.78 7.93
N SER A 67 16.17 -6.85 8.87
CA SER A 67 16.65 -5.65 9.55
C SER A 67 17.61 -4.88 8.63
N LYS A 68 17.66 -3.58 8.80
CA LYS A 68 18.56 -2.68 8.05
C LYS A 68 18.46 -2.85 6.54
N LYS A 69 17.24 -3.15 6.05
CA LYS A 69 17.00 -3.35 4.63
C LYS A 69 16.04 -2.29 4.10
N LYS A 70 16.32 -1.81 2.88
CA LYS A 70 15.48 -0.82 2.23
C LYS A 70 14.32 -1.49 1.49
N TYR A 71 13.12 -0.99 1.72
CA TYR A 71 11.92 -1.44 1.04
C TYR A 71 11.24 -0.28 0.35
N TYR A 72 10.64 -0.56 -0.79
CA TYR A 72 9.86 0.40 -1.57
C TYR A 72 8.40 0.07 -1.39
N VAL A 73 7.58 1.09 -1.18
CA VAL A 73 6.17 0.94 -0.82
C VAL A 73 5.31 1.82 -1.70
N ARG A 74 4.20 1.28 -2.15
CA ARG A 74 3.17 2.04 -2.85
C ARG A 74 1.80 1.52 -2.45
N VAL A 75 0.78 2.34 -2.63
CA VAL A 75 -0.58 2.01 -2.22
C VAL A 75 -1.56 2.43 -3.30
N ARG A 76 -2.66 1.70 -3.41
CA ARG A 76 -3.77 2.04 -4.30
C ARG A 76 -5.07 1.70 -3.61
N THR A 77 -6.17 2.31 -4.09
CA THR A 77 -7.51 2.00 -3.61
C THR A 77 -8.14 0.95 -4.50
N TYR A 78 -9.20 0.33 -4.01
CA TYR A 78 -9.99 -0.56 -4.84
C TYR A 78 -11.46 -0.50 -4.45
N LYS A 79 -12.31 -0.85 -5.38
CA LYS A 79 -13.72 -1.07 -5.14
C LYS A 79 -14.16 -2.34 -5.84
N THR A 80 -15.30 -2.87 -5.45
CA THR A 80 -15.82 -4.09 -6.04
C THR A 80 -17.03 -3.76 -6.89
N VAL A 81 -17.01 -4.19 -8.15
CA VAL A 81 -18.13 -4.01 -9.08
C VAL A 81 -18.41 -5.36 -9.69
N ASN A 82 -19.66 -5.84 -9.51
CA ASN A 82 -20.09 -7.16 -10.03
C ASN A 82 -19.14 -8.29 -9.64
N GLY A 83 -18.66 -8.26 -8.38
CA GLY A 83 -17.77 -9.31 -7.89
C GLY A 83 -16.31 -9.17 -8.30
N LYS A 84 -15.97 -8.14 -9.07
CA LYS A 84 -14.59 -7.89 -9.52
C LYS A 84 -13.98 -6.71 -8.81
N LYS A 85 -12.70 -6.82 -8.45
CA LYS A 85 -11.96 -5.71 -7.87
C LYS A 85 -11.45 -4.80 -8.98
N ILE A 86 -11.69 -3.51 -8.79
CA ILE A 86 -11.20 -2.48 -9.71
C ILE A 86 -10.29 -1.57 -8.91
N TYR A 87 -9.07 -1.38 -9.40
CA TYR A 87 -8.03 -0.65 -8.68
C TYR A 87 -7.78 0.72 -9.27
N SER A 88 -7.41 1.64 -8.39
CA SER A 88 -6.91 2.94 -8.83
C SER A 88 -5.48 2.80 -9.34
N SER A 89 -4.95 3.90 -9.85
CA SER A 89 -3.51 3.97 -10.14
C SER A 89 -2.73 3.90 -8.82
N TRP A 90 -1.48 3.45 -8.89
CA TRP A 90 -0.62 3.41 -7.72
C TRP A 90 -0.22 4.81 -7.29
N SER A 91 -0.03 4.98 -5.99
CA SER A 91 0.57 6.19 -5.43
C SER A 91 2.03 6.29 -5.86
N LYS A 92 2.65 7.44 -5.58
CA LYS A 92 4.10 7.55 -5.74
C LYS A 92 4.78 6.54 -4.83
N VAL A 93 5.89 5.98 -5.31
CA VAL A 93 6.68 5.03 -4.54
C VAL A 93 7.46 5.80 -3.47
N LYS A 94 7.37 5.32 -2.25
CA LYS A 94 8.18 5.82 -1.13
C LYS A 94 9.09 4.71 -0.66
N SER A 95 10.17 5.04 -0.02
CA SER A 95 11.09 4.04 0.49
C SER A 95 11.31 4.21 1.98
N VAL A 96 11.63 3.10 2.63
CA VAL A 96 11.91 3.06 4.06
C VAL A 96 12.97 2.00 4.32
N LYS A 97 13.90 2.30 5.21
CA LYS A 97 14.93 1.34 5.63
C LYS A 97 14.59 0.89 7.05
N THR A 98 14.44 -0.42 7.23
CA THR A 98 14.14 -0.98 8.56
C THR A 98 15.33 -0.78 9.50
N LYS A 99 15.04 -0.86 10.79
CA LYS A 99 16.09 -0.80 11.81
C LYS A 99 16.73 -2.16 12.06
#